data_b77b3fc42f8fcd0a2b67e6c7ac6f619d
#
_entry.id   b77b3fc42f8fcd0a2b67e6c7ac6f619d
#
_cell.length_a   1.000
_cell.length_b   1.000
_cell.length_c   1.000
_cell.angle_alpha   90.00
_cell.angle_beta   90.00
_cell.angle_gamma   90.00
#
_symmetry.space_group_name_H-M   'P 1'
#
loop_
_entity.id
_entity.type
_entity.pdbx_description
1 polymer ?
#
loop_
_entity_poly.entity_id
_entity_poly.type
_entity_poly.pdbx_seq_one_letter_code
_entity_poly.pdbx_strand_id
1 'polypeptide(L)' 'MKFPADAPKAKVLRALQALGFKIVREREHISMVRQNADGSRTPLTMPNHSTLKASTLRTICSQSGIARSDFLEAYRRA' A
#
# COMPACT_ATOMS: atom_id res chain seq x y z
N MET A 1 -6.73 -15.59 -3.31
CA MET A 1 -7.54 -14.66 -2.54
C MET A 1 -7.71 -13.35 -3.29
N LYS A 2 -8.82 -12.69 -3.10
CA LYS A 2 -9.12 -11.45 -3.78
C LYS A 2 -8.83 -10.25 -2.87
N PHE A 3 -8.50 -9.12 -3.50
CA PHE A 3 -8.40 -7.88 -2.75
C PHE A 3 -9.79 -7.47 -2.24
N PRO A 4 -9.89 -6.84 -1.05
CA PRO A 4 -11.16 -6.35 -0.55
C PRO A 4 -11.71 -5.24 -1.45
N ALA A 5 -13.05 -5.14 -1.54
CA ALA A 5 -13.71 -4.18 -2.42
C ALA A 5 -13.69 -2.76 -1.84
N ASP A 6 -13.84 -2.65 -0.53
CA ASP A 6 -13.91 -1.35 0.16
C ASP A 6 -12.95 -1.36 1.35
N ALA A 7 -11.67 -1.24 1.07
CA ALA A 7 -10.64 -1.29 2.11
C ALA A 7 -10.53 0.08 2.78
N PRO A 8 -10.67 0.17 4.12
CA PRO A 8 -10.45 1.44 4.82
C PRO A 8 -9.02 1.93 4.60
N LYS A 9 -8.88 3.20 4.26
CA LYS A 9 -7.57 3.80 4.00
C LYS A 9 -6.60 3.57 5.16
N ALA A 10 -7.06 3.78 6.39
CA ALA A 10 -6.20 3.62 7.56
C ALA A 10 -5.62 2.21 7.66
N LYS A 11 -6.44 1.20 7.35
CA LYS A 11 -5.99 -0.19 7.41
C LYS A 11 -4.98 -0.50 6.29
N VAL A 12 -5.22 0.05 5.09
CA VAL A 12 -4.28 -0.10 3.97
C VAL A 12 -2.93 0.55 4.32
N LEU A 13 -2.96 1.75 4.90
CA LEU A 13 -1.73 2.42 5.31
C LEU A 13 -0.96 1.61 6.35
N ARG A 14 -1.66 1.05 7.33
CA ARG A 14 -1.00 0.20 8.33
C ARG A 14 -0.37 -1.03 7.71
N ALA A 15 -1.06 -1.64 6.74
CA ALA A 15 -0.52 -2.79 6.03
C ALA A 15 0.76 -2.43 5.27
N LEU A 16 0.74 -1.30 4.56
CA LEU A 16 1.92 -0.86 3.80
C LEU A 16 3.07 -0.47 4.74
N GLN A 17 2.76 0.15 5.87
CA GLN A 17 3.77 0.49 6.86
C GLN A 17 4.41 -0.78 7.44
N ALA A 18 3.62 -1.82 7.66
CA ALA A 18 4.16 -3.12 8.11
C ALA A 18 5.08 -3.74 7.07
N LEU A 19 4.87 -3.42 5.78
CA LEU A 19 5.73 -3.89 4.69
C LEU A 19 6.93 -2.97 4.44
N GLY A 20 7.14 -1.98 5.29
CA GLY A 20 8.32 -1.13 5.24
C GLY A 20 8.13 0.22 4.57
N PHE A 21 6.93 0.55 4.14
CA PHE A 21 6.67 1.84 3.50
C PHE A 21 6.45 2.94 4.53
N LYS A 22 6.92 4.14 4.21
CA LYS A 22 6.72 5.33 5.04
C LYS A 22 6.03 6.41 4.22
N ILE A 23 5.14 7.16 4.86
CA ILE A 23 4.46 8.28 4.21
C ILE A 23 5.45 9.43 4.04
N VAL A 24 5.58 9.93 2.81
CA VAL A 24 6.44 11.07 2.49
C VAL A 24 5.63 12.32 2.29
N ARG A 25 4.41 12.17 1.77
CA ARG A 25 3.53 13.29 1.49
C ARG A 25 2.09 12.80 1.54
N GLU A 26 1.24 13.62 2.15
CA GLU A 26 -0.17 13.28 2.27
C GLU A 26 -1.00 14.49 1.87
N ARG A 27 -1.49 14.48 0.63
CA ARG A 27 -2.34 15.54 0.08
C ARG A 27 -3.49 14.86 -0.67
N GLU A 28 -3.79 15.29 -1.90
CA GLU A 28 -4.79 14.63 -2.74
C GLU A 28 -4.43 13.18 -3.01
N HIS A 29 -3.11 12.92 -3.09
CA HIS A 29 -2.55 11.57 -3.16
C HIS A 29 -1.61 11.38 -2.00
N ILE A 30 -1.48 10.14 -1.55
CA ILE A 30 -0.52 9.78 -0.52
C ILE A 30 0.67 9.14 -1.21
N SER A 31 1.85 9.75 -1.00
CA SER A 31 3.11 9.22 -1.54
C SER A 31 3.85 8.51 -0.42
N MET A 32 4.30 7.31 -0.70
CA MET A 32 5.05 6.50 0.25
C MET A 32 6.33 6.00 -0.40
N VAL A 33 7.28 5.61 0.43
CA VAL A 33 8.54 5.07 -0.05
C VAL A 33 9.03 3.98 0.90
N ARG A 34 9.62 2.94 0.33
CA ARG A 34 10.29 1.89 1.10
C ARG A 34 11.75 1.87 0.70
N GLN A 35 12.64 1.88 1.69
CA GLN A 35 14.06 1.67 1.44
C GLN A 35 14.34 0.18 1.40
N ASN A 36 15.01 -0.28 0.35
CA ASN A 36 15.32 -1.69 0.17
C ASN A 36 16.71 -2.00 0.70
N ALA A 37 16.98 -3.29 0.94
CA ALA A 37 18.24 -3.73 1.52
C ALA A 37 19.45 -3.38 0.64
N ASP A 38 19.25 -3.29 -0.68
CA ASP A 38 20.33 -2.97 -1.63
C ASP A 38 20.59 -1.48 -1.77
N GLY A 39 19.92 -0.64 -0.98
CA GLY A 39 20.05 0.82 -1.04
C GLY A 39 19.10 1.50 -2.01
N SER A 40 18.35 0.73 -2.80
CA SER A 40 17.36 1.31 -3.70
C SER A 40 16.10 1.70 -2.94
N ARG A 41 15.24 2.47 -3.60
CA ARG A 41 13.96 2.90 -3.04
C ARG A 41 12.82 2.48 -3.93
N THR A 42 11.72 2.06 -3.32
CA THR A 42 10.50 1.72 -4.04
C THR A 42 9.43 2.76 -3.68
N PRO A 43 9.04 3.62 -4.63
CA PRO A 43 7.97 4.58 -4.39
C PRO A 43 6.62 3.94 -4.68
N LEU A 44 5.58 4.48 -4.04
CA LEU A 44 4.21 4.19 -4.44
C LEU A 44 3.34 5.41 -4.18
N THR A 45 2.28 5.53 -4.95
CA THR A 45 1.31 6.61 -4.81
C THR A 45 -0.08 5.99 -4.80
N MET A 46 -0.93 6.45 -3.89
CA MET A 46 -2.29 5.98 -3.80
C MET A 46 -3.24 7.17 -3.63
N PRO A 47 -4.51 7.04 -4.07
CA PRO A 47 -5.47 8.10 -3.84
C PRO A 47 -5.78 8.25 -2.35
N ASN A 48 -5.99 9.47 -1.91
CA ASN A 48 -6.30 9.75 -0.51
C ASN A 48 -7.81 9.74 -0.30
N HIS A 49 -8.42 8.58 -0.46
CA HIS A 49 -9.84 8.36 -0.28
C HIS A 49 -10.07 7.57 1.01
N SER A 50 -11.23 7.77 1.63
CA SER A 50 -11.55 7.08 2.89
C SER A 50 -11.60 5.56 2.73
N THR A 51 -12.00 5.08 1.56
CA THR A 51 -11.96 3.66 1.21
C THR A 51 -11.31 3.47 -0.14
N LEU A 52 -10.66 2.33 -0.35
CA LEU A 52 -9.96 2.02 -1.59
C LEU A 52 -10.56 0.80 -2.25
N LYS A 53 -10.71 0.86 -3.57
CA LYS A 53 -11.27 -0.22 -4.36
C LYS A 53 -10.24 -1.34 -4.59
N ALA A 54 -10.74 -2.53 -4.88
CA ALA A 54 -9.85 -3.67 -5.19
C ALA A 54 -8.91 -3.37 -6.35
N SER A 55 -9.40 -2.68 -7.39
CA SER A 55 -8.55 -2.30 -8.52
C SER A 55 -7.43 -1.35 -8.12
N THR A 56 -7.69 -0.45 -7.18
CA THR A 56 -6.67 0.45 -6.65
C THR A 56 -5.61 -0.32 -5.88
N LEU A 57 -6.03 -1.30 -5.06
CA LEU A 57 -5.08 -2.13 -4.34
C LEU A 57 -4.22 -2.95 -5.28
N ARG A 58 -4.80 -3.46 -6.36
CA ARG A 58 -4.04 -4.18 -7.39
C ARG A 58 -2.98 -3.28 -8.02
N THR A 59 -3.35 -2.05 -8.33
CA THR A 59 -2.40 -1.07 -8.89
C THR A 59 -1.28 -0.75 -7.90
N ILE A 60 -1.60 -0.57 -6.63
CA ILE A 60 -0.61 -0.32 -5.59
C ILE A 60 0.41 -1.46 -5.54
N CYS A 61 -0.06 -2.69 -5.54
CA CYS A 61 0.84 -3.85 -5.50
C CYS A 61 1.68 -3.95 -6.77
N SER A 62 1.09 -3.67 -7.94
CA SER A 62 1.83 -3.72 -9.21
C SER A 62 2.95 -2.69 -9.26
N GLN A 63 2.67 -1.44 -8.88
CA GLN A 63 3.68 -0.38 -8.97
C GLN A 63 4.80 -0.55 -7.94
N SER A 64 4.52 -1.20 -6.83
CA SER A 64 5.49 -1.34 -5.74
C SER A 64 6.14 -2.72 -5.68
N GLY A 65 5.74 -3.62 -6.54
CA GLY A 65 6.29 -4.97 -6.56
C GLY A 65 5.91 -5.83 -5.38
N ILE A 66 4.84 -5.47 -4.67
CA ILE A 66 4.36 -6.25 -3.53
C ILE A 66 3.55 -7.43 -4.06
N ALA A 67 3.88 -8.64 -3.63
CA ALA A 67 3.08 -9.80 -3.96
C ALA A 67 1.70 -9.69 -3.30
N ARG A 68 0.66 -10.13 -4.01
CA ARG A 68 -0.70 -10.09 -3.48
C ARG A 68 -0.80 -10.75 -2.11
N SER A 69 -0.18 -11.92 -1.96
CA SER A 69 -0.24 -12.66 -0.71
C SER A 69 0.41 -11.89 0.45
N ASP A 70 1.51 -11.20 0.18
CA ASP A 70 2.21 -10.43 1.19
C ASP A 70 1.36 -9.24 1.64
N PHE A 71 0.72 -8.55 0.69
CA PHE A 71 -0.16 -7.43 1.03
C PHE A 71 -1.37 -7.91 1.83
N LEU A 72 -2.02 -8.98 1.40
CA LEU A 72 -3.21 -9.49 2.07
C LEU A 72 -2.90 -9.98 3.49
N GLU A 73 -1.74 -10.59 3.68
CA GLU A 73 -1.31 -11.01 5.02
C GLU A 73 -1.12 -9.79 5.93
N ALA A 74 -0.43 -8.77 5.44
CA ALA A 74 -0.22 -7.54 6.21
C ALA A 74 -1.54 -6.83 6.49
N TYR A 75 -2.44 -6.81 5.50
CA TYR A 75 -3.75 -6.19 5.63
C TYR A 75 -4.61 -6.92 6.67
N ARG A 76 -4.56 -8.24 6.66
CA ARG A 76 -5.31 -9.05 7.62
C ARG A 76 -4.87 -8.79 9.06
N ARG A 77 -3.57 -8.51 9.25
CA ARG A 77 -2.99 -8.25 10.57
C ARG A 77 -3.10 -6.79 11.00
N ALA A 78 -3.42 -5.93 10.08
CA ALA A 78 -3.46 -4.49 10.35
C ALA A 78 -4.63 -4.07 11.26
#